data_a121cac29db32e08b50e48f554790b8b
#
_entry.id   a121cac29db32e08b50e48f554790b8b
#
_cell.length_a   1.000
_cell.length_b   1.000
_cell.length_c   1.000
_cell.angle_alpha   90.00
_cell.angle_beta   90.00
_cell.angle_gamma   90.00
#
_symmetry.space_group_name_H-M   'P 1'
#
loop_
_entity.id
_entity.type
_entity.pdbx_description
1 polymer ?
#
loop_
_entity_poly.entity_id
_entity_poly.type
_entity_poly.pdbx_seq_one_letter_code
_entity_poly.pdbx_strand_id
1 'polypeptide(L)'
;RSVKSNSKNRGRLYRSVFKADKNGQYTINVQTELLRNGFVLWLPDKIENANNETNRLAMQEAVDNRRNIWAGNLCKKSKTQNVLLGLAINHDASGDDNFNVNGEYVLIENGSSSPVNLEDWTIRDTSQRSLKFPKNSIIQPGQRITIKAGFGGNTNTEYFMNSPTPMFENIDKFNGVGDGAFLLDEYGNLRFWTIYY
;
A
#
# COMPACT_ATOMS: atom_id res chain seq x y z
N ARG A 1 10.83 -12.13 -18.89
CA ARG A 1 10.68 -13.55 -18.53
C ARG A 1 9.70 -13.67 -17.39
N SER A 2 9.01 -14.78 -17.26
CA SER A 2 8.17 -15.14 -16.13
C SER A 2 8.90 -16.13 -15.24
N VAL A 3 8.65 -16.10 -13.94
CA VAL A 3 9.15 -17.14 -13.01
C VAL A 3 8.53 -18.49 -13.36
N LYS A 4 7.24 -18.48 -13.72
CA LYS A 4 6.52 -19.66 -14.22
C LYS A 4 6.06 -19.42 -15.65
N SER A 5 6.25 -20.39 -16.55
CA SER A 5 5.98 -20.27 -17.99
C SER A 5 4.53 -19.83 -18.33
N ASN A 6 3.59 -20.14 -17.47
CA ASN A 6 2.16 -19.91 -17.66
C ASN A 6 1.53 -18.96 -16.63
N SER A 7 2.32 -18.13 -15.93
CA SER A 7 1.74 -17.17 -14.97
C SER A 7 0.79 -16.21 -15.65
N LYS A 8 -0.40 -16.09 -15.07
CA LYS A 8 -1.45 -15.18 -15.53
C LYS A 8 -2.11 -14.50 -14.34
N ASN A 9 -2.49 -13.24 -14.54
CA ASN A 9 -3.38 -12.52 -13.65
C ASN A 9 -4.63 -12.10 -14.42
N ARG A 10 -5.81 -12.54 -13.98
CA ARG A 10 -7.11 -12.29 -14.64
C ARG A 10 -7.09 -12.60 -16.15
N GLY A 11 -6.46 -13.74 -16.52
CA GLY A 11 -6.33 -14.18 -17.92
C GLY A 11 -5.21 -13.48 -18.71
N ARG A 12 -4.58 -12.44 -18.19
CA ARG A 12 -3.47 -11.75 -18.84
C ARG A 12 -2.13 -12.41 -18.49
N LEU A 13 -1.24 -12.47 -19.44
CA LEU A 13 0.12 -12.98 -19.19
C LEU A 13 0.87 -12.04 -18.25
N TYR A 14 1.42 -12.63 -17.20
CA TYR A 14 2.30 -11.93 -16.26
C TYR A 14 3.74 -12.08 -16.73
N ARG A 15 4.36 -10.98 -17.15
CA ARG A 15 5.70 -11.00 -17.74
C ARG A 15 6.52 -9.80 -17.30
N SER A 16 7.78 -10.05 -16.97
CA SER A 16 8.78 -9.00 -16.86
C SER A 16 9.17 -8.52 -18.24
N VAL A 17 9.18 -7.21 -18.44
CA VAL A 17 9.54 -6.54 -19.68
C VAL A 17 10.96 -6.00 -19.56
N PHE A 18 11.80 -6.29 -20.54
CA PHE A 18 13.18 -5.81 -20.58
C PHE A 18 13.41 -4.95 -21.83
N LYS A 19 14.13 -3.86 -21.64
CA LYS A 19 14.65 -3.01 -22.71
C LYS A 19 16.11 -3.39 -23.01
N ALA A 20 16.49 -3.29 -24.26
CA ALA A 20 17.90 -3.42 -24.65
C ALA A 20 18.73 -2.26 -24.09
N ASP A 21 19.92 -2.56 -23.62
CA ASP A 21 20.96 -1.59 -23.31
C ASP A 21 21.63 -1.05 -24.60
N LYS A 22 22.64 -0.20 -24.44
CA LYS A 22 23.40 0.37 -25.56
C LYS A 22 24.13 -0.65 -26.43
N ASN A 23 24.32 -1.86 -25.92
CA ASN A 23 24.99 -2.97 -26.61
C ASN A 23 23.99 -3.96 -27.22
N GLY A 24 22.68 -3.65 -27.17
CA GLY A 24 21.60 -4.51 -27.67
C GLY A 24 21.24 -5.67 -26.73
N GLN A 25 21.75 -5.70 -25.49
CA GLN A 25 21.44 -6.73 -24.52
C GLN A 25 20.19 -6.36 -23.71
N TYR A 26 19.26 -7.29 -23.56
CA TYR A 26 18.02 -7.09 -22.79
C TYR A 26 18.26 -7.20 -21.27
N THR A 27 18.89 -6.17 -20.71
CA THR A 27 19.34 -6.13 -19.31
C THR A 27 18.54 -5.17 -18.44
N ILE A 28 17.86 -4.19 -19.04
CA ILE A 28 17.12 -3.16 -18.30
C ILE A 28 15.70 -3.64 -18.03
N ASN A 29 15.39 -3.97 -16.78
CA ASN A 29 14.04 -4.31 -16.36
C ASN A 29 13.19 -3.04 -16.29
N VAL A 30 12.19 -2.93 -17.17
CA VAL A 30 11.33 -1.74 -17.30
C VAL A 30 10.53 -1.49 -16.04
N GLN A 31 10.02 -2.52 -15.37
CA GLN A 31 9.25 -2.38 -14.12
C GLN A 31 10.12 -1.77 -13.01
N THR A 32 11.33 -2.31 -12.84
CA THR A 32 12.28 -1.80 -11.84
C THR A 32 12.68 -0.34 -12.14
N GLU A 33 12.87 0.03 -13.40
CA GLU A 33 13.17 1.42 -13.77
C GLU A 33 12.00 2.37 -13.50
N LEU A 34 10.76 1.95 -13.78
CA LEU A 34 9.58 2.75 -13.47
C LEU A 34 9.45 2.97 -11.95
N LEU A 35 9.73 1.95 -11.14
CA LEU A 35 9.75 2.04 -9.67
C LEU A 35 10.85 2.99 -9.20
N ARG A 36 12.09 2.80 -9.67
CA ARG A 36 13.26 3.63 -9.31
C ARG A 36 13.05 5.10 -9.62
N ASN A 37 12.31 5.39 -10.69
CA ASN A 37 11.97 6.76 -11.06
C ASN A 37 10.68 7.27 -10.39
N GLY A 38 10.00 6.46 -9.58
CA GLY A 38 8.81 6.87 -8.84
C GLY A 38 7.58 7.12 -9.72
N PHE A 39 7.44 6.43 -10.85
CA PHE A 39 6.27 6.56 -11.72
C PHE A 39 5.14 5.59 -11.36
N VAL A 40 5.44 4.54 -10.60
CA VAL A 40 4.50 3.49 -10.22
C VAL A 40 4.74 3.04 -8.78
N LEU A 41 3.72 2.40 -8.18
CA LEU A 41 3.83 1.71 -6.90
C LEU A 41 4.20 0.24 -7.14
N TRP A 42 5.06 -0.31 -6.29
CA TRP A 42 5.29 -1.73 -6.26
C TRP A 42 4.18 -2.41 -5.43
N LEU A 43 3.64 -3.48 -5.97
CA LEU A 43 2.75 -4.39 -5.28
C LEU A 43 3.41 -5.76 -5.28
N PRO A 44 3.58 -6.40 -4.11
CA PRO A 44 4.13 -7.74 -4.03
C PRO A 44 3.24 -8.74 -4.79
N ASP A 45 3.86 -9.73 -5.40
CA ASP A 45 3.13 -10.78 -6.11
C ASP A 45 3.70 -12.15 -5.75
N LYS A 46 2.81 -13.09 -5.45
CA LYS A 46 3.16 -14.46 -5.03
C LYS A 46 3.63 -15.36 -6.17
N ILE A 47 3.21 -15.04 -7.39
CA ILE A 47 3.47 -15.88 -8.55
C ILE A 47 4.79 -15.46 -9.23
N GLU A 48 5.00 -14.13 -9.34
CA GLU A 48 6.17 -13.51 -9.97
C GLU A 48 7.06 -12.81 -8.96
N ASN A 49 7.45 -13.53 -7.90
CA ASN A 49 8.14 -12.98 -6.74
C ASN A 49 9.66 -12.79 -6.90
N ALA A 50 10.26 -13.30 -7.99
CA ALA A 50 11.72 -13.28 -8.17
C ALA A 50 12.36 -11.88 -8.14
N ASN A 51 11.59 -10.84 -8.44
CA ASN A 51 12.06 -9.46 -8.47
C ASN A 51 11.53 -8.63 -7.27
N ASN A 52 10.83 -9.23 -6.30
CA ASN A 52 10.19 -8.49 -5.22
C ASN A 52 11.20 -7.62 -4.46
N GLU A 53 12.32 -8.18 -4.04
CA GLU A 53 13.35 -7.41 -3.31
C GLU A 53 13.97 -6.31 -4.16
N THR A 54 14.30 -6.59 -5.43
CA THR A 54 14.84 -5.59 -6.35
C THR A 54 13.85 -4.44 -6.58
N ASN A 55 12.57 -4.78 -6.72
CA ASN A 55 11.51 -3.79 -6.92
C ASN A 55 11.26 -2.96 -5.65
N ARG A 56 11.27 -3.59 -4.47
CA ARG A 56 11.17 -2.90 -3.19
C ARG A 56 12.29 -1.88 -3.02
N LEU A 57 13.54 -2.29 -3.26
CA LEU A 57 14.71 -1.40 -3.17
C LEU A 57 14.64 -0.25 -4.17
N ALA A 58 14.20 -0.52 -5.40
CA ALA A 58 14.05 0.52 -6.42
C ALA A 58 12.96 1.53 -6.02
N MET A 59 11.84 1.08 -5.45
CA MET A 59 10.81 1.96 -4.93
C MET A 59 11.32 2.77 -3.73
N GLN A 60 12.04 2.13 -2.79
CA GLN A 60 12.62 2.83 -1.64
C GLN A 60 13.58 3.94 -2.10
N GLU A 61 14.41 3.68 -3.10
CA GLU A 61 15.29 4.71 -3.70
C GLU A 61 14.49 5.91 -4.23
N ALA A 62 13.33 5.66 -4.87
CA ALA A 62 12.47 6.74 -5.34
C ALA A 62 11.85 7.55 -4.19
N VAL A 63 11.46 6.88 -3.10
CA VAL A 63 10.95 7.52 -1.86
C VAL A 63 12.01 8.43 -1.26
N ASP A 64 13.20 7.89 -1.02
CA ASP A 64 14.32 8.61 -0.35
C ASP A 64 14.74 9.85 -1.14
N ASN A 65 14.69 9.76 -2.46
CA ASN A 65 15.01 10.85 -3.37
C ASN A 65 13.80 11.72 -3.77
N ARG A 66 12.62 11.48 -3.20
CA ARG A 66 11.38 12.21 -3.49
C ARG A 66 11.07 12.33 -4.98
N ARG A 67 11.26 11.24 -5.72
CA ARG A 67 11.05 11.22 -7.17
C ARG A 67 9.56 11.09 -7.51
N ASN A 68 9.08 11.86 -8.45
CA ASN A 68 7.74 11.81 -9.04
C ASN A 68 6.59 11.62 -8.01
N ILE A 69 5.88 10.50 -7.95
CA ILE A 69 4.75 10.31 -7.02
C ILE A 69 5.13 10.53 -5.54
N TRP A 70 6.42 10.43 -5.21
CA TRP A 70 6.95 10.64 -3.87
C TRP A 70 7.36 12.10 -3.60
N ALA A 71 7.31 12.98 -4.61
CA ALA A 71 7.66 14.39 -4.46
C ALA A 71 6.63 15.19 -3.61
N GLY A 72 5.47 14.64 -3.35
CA GLY A 72 4.45 15.22 -2.46
C GLY A 72 3.64 16.38 -3.06
N ASN A 73 3.87 16.76 -4.33
CA ASN A 73 3.25 17.92 -4.95
C ASN A 73 2.75 17.69 -6.38
N LEU A 74 2.67 16.45 -6.83
CA LEU A 74 2.44 16.09 -8.24
C LEU A 74 1.06 16.43 -8.78
N CYS A 75 0.01 16.39 -7.98
CA CYS A 75 -1.35 16.56 -8.48
C CYS A 75 -2.04 17.82 -7.98
N LYS A 76 -1.93 18.16 -6.73
CA LYS A 76 -2.43 19.42 -6.12
C LYS A 76 -1.73 19.64 -4.79
N LYS A 77 -1.53 20.90 -4.40
CA LYS A 77 -1.09 21.22 -3.04
C LYS A 77 -2.20 20.79 -2.07
N SER A 78 -1.91 19.80 -1.22
CA SER A 78 -2.76 19.46 -0.10
C SER A 78 -2.44 20.37 1.09
N LYS A 79 -3.47 20.74 1.86
CA LYS A 79 -3.31 21.47 3.13
C LYS A 79 -2.52 20.68 4.17
N THR A 80 -2.36 19.39 3.95
CA THR A 80 -1.79 18.41 4.89
C THR A 80 -0.44 17.84 4.44
N GLN A 81 0.29 18.55 3.58
CA GLN A 81 1.60 18.09 3.06
C GLN A 81 2.65 17.78 4.13
N ASN A 82 2.54 18.41 5.30
CA ASN A 82 3.54 18.31 6.37
C ASN A 82 3.06 17.49 7.58
N VAL A 83 2.00 16.70 7.44
CA VAL A 83 1.56 15.83 8.54
C VAL A 83 2.47 14.62 8.66
N LEU A 84 2.84 14.28 9.88
CA LEU A 84 3.59 13.08 10.21
C LEU A 84 2.60 12.01 10.68
N LEU A 85 2.36 11.03 9.84
CA LEU A 85 1.51 9.88 10.16
C LEU A 85 2.35 8.61 10.18
N GLY A 86 2.03 7.68 11.06
CA GLY A 86 2.56 6.32 11.06
C GLY A 86 1.49 5.34 10.63
N LEU A 87 1.86 4.32 9.85
CA LEU A 87 1.01 3.19 9.50
C LEU A 87 1.64 1.88 9.95
N ALA A 88 0.81 1.00 10.53
CA ALA A 88 1.16 -0.39 10.77
C ALA A 88 0.00 -1.29 10.33
N ILE A 89 0.29 -2.49 9.85
CA ILE A 89 -0.71 -3.49 9.46
C ILE A 89 -0.60 -4.68 10.39
N ASN A 90 -1.73 -5.12 10.94
CA ASN A 90 -1.89 -6.47 11.46
C ASN A 90 -2.57 -7.30 10.38
N HIS A 91 -1.79 -8.10 9.68
CA HIS A 91 -2.25 -8.88 8.53
C HIS A 91 -2.64 -10.32 8.87
N ASP A 92 -2.29 -10.78 10.06
CA ASP A 92 -2.50 -12.16 10.51
C ASP A 92 -3.37 -12.09 11.78
N ALA A 93 -4.66 -12.30 11.61
CA ALA A 93 -5.59 -12.34 12.72
C ALA A 93 -5.38 -13.61 13.55
N SER A 94 -5.67 -13.54 14.85
CA SER A 94 -5.56 -14.73 15.70
C SER A 94 -6.59 -15.80 15.29
N GLY A 95 -6.11 -16.98 14.92
CA GLY A 95 -6.91 -18.10 14.47
C GLY A 95 -7.10 -18.12 12.94
N ASP A 96 -8.28 -18.48 12.48
CA ASP A 96 -8.62 -18.44 11.05
C ASP A 96 -9.20 -17.06 10.70
N ASP A 97 -8.52 -16.33 9.82
CA ASP A 97 -8.89 -14.98 9.41
C ASP A 97 -10.31 -14.91 8.84
N ASN A 98 -10.80 -15.98 8.20
CA ASN A 98 -12.17 -16.03 7.68
C ASN A 98 -13.24 -15.97 8.78
N PHE A 99 -12.90 -16.38 10.00
CA PHE A 99 -13.78 -16.28 11.17
C PHE A 99 -13.46 -15.08 12.07
N ASN A 100 -12.28 -14.47 11.88
CA ASN A 100 -11.83 -13.32 12.66
C ASN A 100 -11.42 -12.13 11.77
N VAL A 101 -12.26 -11.77 10.80
CA VAL A 101 -11.95 -10.70 9.82
C VAL A 101 -11.55 -9.38 10.49
N ASN A 102 -12.13 -9.04 11.64
CA ASN A 102 -11.78 -7.84 12.41
C ASN A 102 -10.45 -7.95 13.19
N GLY A 103 -9.84 -9.13 13.22
CA GLY A 103 -8.48 -9.32 13.69
C GLY A 103 -7.43 -8.74 12.75
N GLU A 104 -7.78 -8.55 11.47
CA GLU A 104 -6.97 -7.78 10.53
C GLU A 104 -7.30 -6.30 10.61
N TYR A 105 -6.26 -5.46 10.69
CA TYR A 105 -6.46 -4.02 10.78
C TYR A 105 -5.24 -3.21 10.33
N VAL A 106 -5.48 -1.95 9.99
CA VAL A 106 -4.46 -0.92 9.85
C VAL A 106 -4.54 0.01 11.04
N LEU A 107 -3.40 0.31 11.64
CA LEU A 107 -3.24 1.32 12.67
C LEU A 107 -2.68 2.59 12.02
N ILE A 108 -3.32 3.74 12.27
CA ILE A 108 -2.79 5.05 11.89
C ILE A 108 -2.52 5.84 13.16
N GLU A 109 -1.31 6.40 13.27
CA GLU A 109 -0.90 7.26 14.38
C GLU A 109 -0.58 8.66 13.88
N ASN A 110 -1.07 9.68 14.58
CA ASN A 110 -0.68 11.06 14.32
C ASN A 110 0.53 11.44 15.17
N GLY A 111 1.72 11.41 14.56
CA GLY A 111 2.97 11.85 15.19
C GLY A 111 3.24 13.36 15.07
N SER A 112 2.34 14.12 14.46
CA SER A 112 2.47 15.57 14.40
C SER A 112 1.98 16.28 15.67
N SER A 113 2.37 17.53 15.85
CA SER A 113 1.95 18.36 16.98
C SER A 113 0.55 19.00 16.80
N SER A 114 -0.12 18.75 15.69
CA SER A 114 -1.43 19.31 15.35
C SER A 114 -2.43 18.23 14.98
N PRO A 115 -3.74 18.46 15.19
CA PRO A 115 -4.77 17.54 14.72
C PRO A 115 -4.73 17.37 13.20
N VAL A 116 -4.96 16.15 12.72
CA VAL A 116 -5.07 15.81 11.31
C VAL A 116 -6.51 15.48 10.99
N ASN A 117 -7.11 16.23 10.06
CA ASN A 117 -8.43 15.92 9.54
C ASN A 117 -8.29 14.94 8.37
N LEU A 118 -8.87 13.75 8.54
CA LEU A 118 -8.91 12.69 7.51
C LEU A 118 -10.23 12.68 6.72
N GLU A 119 -11.13 13.64 6.93
CA GLU A 119 -12.37 13.73 6.16
C GLU A 119 -12.05 13.64 4.66
N ASP A 120 -12.78 12.77 3.95
CA ASP A 120 -12.61 12.49 2.53
C ASP A 120 -11.28 11.81 2.12
N TRP A 121 -10.37 11.56 3.04
CA TRP A 121 -9.21 10.72 2.75
C TRP A 121 -9.63 9.28 2.53
N THR A 122 -8.78 8.54 1.85
CA THR A 122 -9.02 7.12 1.55
C THR A 122 -7.86 6.28 2.01
N ILE A 123 -8.16 5.23 2.77
CA ILE A 123 -7.20 4.13 2.98
C ILE A 123 -7.61 2.93 2.14
N ARG A 124 -6.66 2.26 1.52
CA ARG A 124 -6.91 1.09 0.68
C ARG A 124 -5.80 0.04 0.78
N ASP A 125 -6.14 -1.20 0.46
CA ASP A 125 -5.17 -2.29 0.23
C ASP A 125 -4.61 -2.27 -1.21
N THR A 126 -3.80 -3.27 -1.56
CA THR A 126 -3.28 -3.47 -2.93
C THR A 126 -4.37 -3.92 -3.91
N SER A 127 -5.42 -4.59 -3.42
CA SER A 127 -6.55 -5.07 -4.22
C SER A 127 -7.60 -4.00 -4.49
N GLN A 128 -7.36 -2.76 -4.02
CA GLN A 128 -8.25 -1.59 -4.14
C GLN A 128 -9.51 -1.66 -3.24
N ARG A 129 -9.57 -2.57 -2.27
CA ARG A 129 -10.57 -2.48 -1.21
C ARG A 129 -10.24 -1.24 -0.38
N SER A 130 -11.23 -0.42 -0.10
CA SER A 130 -10.96 0.90 0.47
C SER A 130 -12.05 1.37 1.42
N LEU A 131 -11.62 2.18 2.39
CA LEU A 131 -12.48 3.00 3.24
C LEU A 131 -12.23 4.47 2.91
N LYS A 132 -13.29 5.20 2.61
CA LYS A 132 -13.27 6.66 2.61
C LYS A 132 -13.69 7.15 4.00
N PHE A 133 -12.83 7.94 4.65
CA PHE A 133 -13.10 8.45 5.98
C PHE A 133 -14.31 9.41 5.97
N PRO A 134 -15.29 9.22 6.88
CA PRO A 134 -16.47 10.08 6.99
C PRO A 134 -16.10 11.46 7.52
N LYS A 135 -17.11 12.34 7.51
CA LYS A 135 -17.01 13.69 8.11
C LYS A 135 -16.57 13.61 9.57
N ASN A 136 -15.79 14.61 9.98
CA ASN A 136 -15.28 14.75 11.34
C ASN A 136 -14.30 13.62 11.78
N SER A 137 -13.68 12.91 10.84
CA SER A 137 -12.60 11.96 11.14
C SER A 137 -11.32 12.72 11.46
N ILE A 138 -11.10 13.03 12.73
CA ILE A 138 -9.96 13.81 13.20
C ILE A 138 -9.08 12.95 14.11
N ILE A 139 -7.77 12.91 13.84
CA ILE A 139 -6.78 12.28 14.72
C ILE A 139 -6.04 13.38 15.49
N GLN A 140 -6.16 13.38 16.82
CA GLN A 140 -5.43 14.30 17.69
C GLN A 140 -3.93 13.98 17.73
N PRO A 141 -3.05 14.92 18.10
CA PRO A 141 -1.63 14.64 18.31
C PRO A 141 -1.40 13.45 19.24
N GLY A 142 -0.57 12.50 18.80
CA GLY A 142 -0.27 11.27 19.56
C GLY A 142 -1.41 10.24 19.58
N GLN A 143 -2.57 10.55 19.01
CA GLN A 143 -3.69 9.60 18.95
C GLN A 143 -3.43 8.53 17.89
N ARG A 144 -4.00 7.34 18.14
CA ARG A 144 -4.08 6.23 17.20
C ARG A 144 -5.53 5.94 16.85
N ILE A 145 -5.76 5.61 15.59
CA ILE A 145 -7.03 5.03 15.12
C ILE A 145 -6.77 3.68 14.48
N THR A 146 -7.77 2.81 14.54
CA THR A 146 -7.72 1.46 13.98
C THR A 146 -8.75 1.33 12.88
N ILE A 147 -8.33 0.83 11.71
CA ILE A 147 -9.22 0.53 10.59
C ILE A 147 -9.28 -0.98 10.46
N LYS A 148 -10.40 -1.58 10.88
CA LYS A 148 -10.63 -3.03 10.87
C LYS A 148 -11.17 -3.49 9.52
N ALA A 149 -10.78 -4.68 9.08
CA ALA A 149 -11.18 -5.22 7.78
C ALA A 149 -12.68 -5.53 7.71
N GLY A 150 -13.25 -6.14 8.73
CA GLY A 150 -14.63 -6.62 8.76
C GLY A 150 -15.68 -5.53 9.03
N PHE A 151 -16.82 -5.98 9.55
CA PHE A 151 -17.98 -5.12 9.81
C PHE A 151 -17.98 -4.54 11.21
N GLY A 152 -18.53 -3.32 11.35
CA GLY A 152 -18.75 -2.67 12.63
C GLY A 152 -19.26 -1.25 12.49
N GLY A 153 -19.51 -0.60 13.62
CA GLY A 153 -19.92 0.80 13.68
C GLY A 153 -18.71 1.72 13.89
N ASN A 154 -18.54 2.72 13.04
CA ASN A 154 -17.45 3.69 13.17
C ASN A 154 -17.57 4.51 14.46
N THR A 155 -16.44 4.75 15.09
CA THR A 155 -16.27 5.63 16.26
C THR A 155 -15.19 6.66 15.95
N ASN A 156 -14.78 7.45 16.97
CA ASN A 156 -13.67 8.40 16.81
C ASN A 156 -12.29 7.71 16.73
N THR A 157 -12.19 6.43 17.07
CA THR A 157 -10.92 5.68 17.12
C THR A 157 -10.95 4.37 16.34
N GLU A 158 -12.11 3.93 15.90
CA GLU A 158 -12.27 2.70 15.13
C GLU A 158 -13.11 2.95 13.87
N TYR A 159 -12.66 2.41 12.77
CA TYR A 159 -13.33 2.44 11.47
C TYR A 159 -13.38 1.04 10.87
N PHE A 160 -14.32 0.78 9.98
CA PHE A 160 -14.55 -0.54 9.41
C PHE A 160 -14.62 -0.48 7.89
N MET A 161 -13.85 -1.35 7.23
CA MET A 161 -13.83 -1.49 5.77
C MET A 161 -15.08 -2.19 5.24
N ASN A 162 -15.83 -2.86 6.14
CA ASN A 162 -17.02 -3.63 5.81
C ASN A 162 -16.77 -4.75 4.79
N SER A 163 -15.59 -5.38 4.85
CA SER A 163 -15.26 -6.54 4.04
C SER A 163 -15.86 -7.82 4.65
N PRO A 164 -16.50 -8.67 3.85
CA PRO A 164 -16.95 -9.97 4.32
C PRO A 164 -15.82 -11.02 4.42
N THR A 165 -14.64 -10.71 3.94
CA THR A 165 -13.48 -11.60 3.90
C THR A 165 -12.23 -10.87 4.35
N PRO A 166 -11.19 -11.60 4.79
CA PRO A 166 -9.88 -11.04 5.07
C PRO A 166 -9.39 -10.11 3.95
N MET A 167 -8.71 -9.04 4.31
CA MET A 167 -8.24 -8.04 3.36
C MET A 167 -6.77 -8.19 3.04
N PHE A 168 -5.98 -8.54 4.05
CA PHE A 168 -4.54 -8.60 3.95
C PHE A 168 -4.08 -10.04 3.72
N GLU A 169 -3.25 -10.25 2.70
CA GLU A 169 -2.70 -11.57 2.42
C GLU A 169 -1.68 -11.95 3.49
N ASN A 170 -1.83 -13.12 4.11
CA ASN A 170 -0.84 -13.64 5.04
C ASN A 170 0.50 -13.89 4.35
N ILE A 171 1.61 -13.72 5.08
CA ILE A 171 2.93 -14.07 4.57
C ILE A 171 3.04 -15.59 4.51
N ASP A 172 3.08 -16.11 3.28
CA ASP A 172 3.35 -17.52 3.04
C ASP A 172 4.87 -17.73 2.86
N LYS A 173 5.47 -18.53 3.74
CA LYS A 173 6.89 -18.86 3.70
C LYS A 173 7.35 -19.46 2.35
N PHE A 174 6.43 -20.03 1.59
CA PHE A 174 6.72 -20.68 0.32
C PHE A 174 6.48 -19.79 -0.90
N ASN A 175 5.63 -18.78 -0.78
CA ASN A 175 5.19 -17.99 -1.92
C ASN A 175 5.61 -16.50 -1.83
N GLY A 176 6.15 -16.06 -0.70
CA GLY A 176 6.64 -14.70 -0.53
C GLY A 176 5.55 -13.64 -0.78
N VAL A 177 4.32 -13.95 -0.40
CA VAL A 177 3.19 -13.04 -0.56
C VAL A 177 3.23 -12.00 0.52
N GLY A 178 2.79 -10.85 0.20
CA GLY A 178 2.54 -9.76 1.12
C GLY A 178 1.48 -8.84 0.53
N ASP A 179 1.18 -7.80 1.24
CA ASP A 179 0.20 -6.81 0.87
C ASP A 179 0.65 -5.43 1.35
N GLY A 180 -0.19 -4.43 1.23
CA GLY A 180 0.12 -3.08 1.70
C GLY A 180 -1.12 -2.25 1.96
N ALA A 181 -0.93 -1.22 2.78
CA ALA A 181 -1.92 -0.18 3.02
C ALA A 181 -1.42 1.15 2.48
N PHE A 182 -2.31 1.87 1.81
CA PHE A 182 -2.02 3.15 1.16
C PHE A 182 -3.03 4.19 1.62
N LEU A 183 -2.55 5.26 2.23
CA LEU A 183 -3.36 6.38 2.68
C LEU A 183 -3.25 7.54 1.68
N LEU A 184 -4.37 7.92 1.10
CA LEU A 184 -4.48 8.99 0.13
C LEU A 184 -5.29 10.16 0.74
N ASP A 185 -4.90 11.38 0.41
CA ASP A 185 -5.65 12.56 0.85
C ASP A 185 -6.95 12.77 0.04
N GLU A 186 -7.68 13.83 0.35
CA GLU A 186 -8.94 14.21 -0.29
C GLU A 186 -8.81 14.46 -1.80
N TYR A 187 -7.60 14.64 -2.29
CA TYR A 187 -7.30 14.82 -3.73
C TYR A 187 -6.76 13.55 -4.40
N GLY A 188 -6.63 12.44 -3.64
CA GLY A 188 -6.07 11.19 -4.11
C GLY A 188 -4.55 11.15 -4.14
N ASN A 189 -3.85 12.13 -3.53
CA ASN A 189 -2.40 12.07 -3.42
C ASN A 189 -1.99 11.10 -2.32
N LEU A 190 -1.00 10.25 -2.62
CA LEU A 190 -0.43 9.33 -1.64
C LEU A 190 0.27 10.12 -0.53
N ARG A 191 -0.15 9.90 0.71
CA ARG A 191 0.39 10.57 1.91
C ARG A 191 1.23 9.66 2.75
N PHE A 192 0.77 8.43 2.89
CA PHE A 192 1.50 7.41 3.64
C PHE A 192 1.23 6.03 3.05
N TRP A 193 2.15 5.11 3.29
CA TRP A 193 2.01 3.74 2.84
C TRP A 193 2.88 2.82 3.69
N THR A 194 2.49 1.56 3.75
CA THR A 194 3.31 0.48 4.28
C THR A 194 3.05 -0.78 3.48
N ILE A 195 4.08 -1.58 3.26
CA ILE A 195 4.03 -2.85 2.53
C ILE A 195 4.80 -3.88 3.35
N TYR A 196 4.29 -5.09 3.41
CA TYR A 196 4.97 -6.26 3.97
C TYR A 196 4.99 -7.39 2.93
N TYR A 197 5.97 -8.30 3.03
CA TYR A 197 6.14 -9.43 2.09
C TYR A 197 7.03 -10.51 2.70
#